data_735c1af10e64959956b67297598b3ef2
#
_entry.id   735c1af10e64959956b67297598b3ef2
#
_cell.length_a   1.000
_cell.length_b   1.000
_cell.length_c   1.000
_cell.angle_alpha   90.00
_cell.angle_beta   90.00
_cell.angle_gamma   90.00
#
_symmetry.space_group_name_H-M   'P 1'
#
loop_
_entity.id
_entity.type
_entity.pdbx_description
1 polymer ?
#
loop_
_entity_poly.entity_id
_entity_poly.type
_entity_poly.pdbx_seq_one_letter_code
_entity_poly.pdbx_strand_id
1 'polypeptide(L)'
;MKGLVFGGCSFTWGQGLYFYSDLPRLKEPDQPYAYKGELVQESHILYKETIRYPRLVANYFNTFETFKLGNGGSEDETFEFLDVLFHKKDNPTYGSHLTEERMDYSEVEYIIVQLSQLWRNKYYFEYNGYRQSSMLWPNNHDIGDNQENLFNWLIENNLTFDEWVVLHKEVQYLRLKKEFEFYESKGIKCRVLAWEDDLLNHIFNDEFLKERFIPLDYNGNTFNTIRELHNTHKDMTIEGDYKYFGKKTPSDHHPSKKCHELIAENIINKINKELLK
;
A
#
# COMPACT_ATOMS: atom_id res chain seq x y z
N MET A 1 -0.63 -17.67 -16.54
CA MET A 1 0.16 -16.64 -15.79
C MET A 1 0.61 -17.28 -14.49
N LYS A 2 1.83 -16.99 -14.05
CA LYS A 2 2.30 -17.35 -12.71
C LYS A 2 1.64 -16.42 -11.67
N GLY A 3 1.97 -16.58 -10.38
CA GLY A 3 1.39 -15.82 -9.30
C GLY A 3 1.63 -14.31 -9.37
N LEU A 4 0.80 -13.56 -8.66
CA LEU A 4 0.88 -12.11 -8.49
C LEU A 4 1.15 -11.79 -7.02
N VAL A 5 2.10 -10.90 -6.77
CA VAL A 5 2.43 -10.42 -5.42
C VAL A 5 2.03 -8.95 -5.29
N PHE A 6 1.29 -8.63 -4.23
CA PHE A 6 0.82 -7.28 -3.96
C PHE A 6 1.39 -6.77 -2.63
N GLY A 7 2.15 -5.68 -2.70
CA GLY A 7 2.63 -4.93 -1.55
C GLY A 7 1.88 -3.62 -1.39
N GLY A 8 1.67 -3.18 -0.16
CA GLY A 8 1.00 -1.90 0.11
C GLY A 8 0.44 -1.82 1.52
N CYS A 9 -0.50 -0.89 1.73
CA CYS A 9 -1.10 -0.59 3.02
C CYS A 9 -2.52 -1.13 3.15
N SER A 10 -3.30 -0.55 4.06
CA SER A 10 -4.72 -0.88 4.28
C SER A 10 -5.58 -0.85 3.00
N PHE A 11 -5.20 -0.04 2.02
CA PHE A 11 -5.91 0.04 0.73
C PHE A 11 -5.74 -1.22 -0.10
N THR A 12 -4.52 -1.77 -0.17
CA THR A 12 -4.24 -3.05 -0.82
C THR A 12 -4.94 -4.20 -0.09
N TRP A 13 -4.92 -4.17 1.22
CA TRP A 13 -5.57 -5.16 2.07
C TRP A 13 -7.11 -5.12 1.99
N GLY A 14 -7.70 -4.00 1.54
CA GLY A 14 -9.13 -3.81 1.38
C GLY A 14 -9.85 -3.52 2.71
N GLN A 15 -9.23 -2.70 3.57
CA GLN A 15 -9.86 -2.25 4.81
C GLN A 15 -11.19 -1.57 4.51
N GLY A 16 -12.22 -1.87 5.32
CA GLY A 16 -13.56 -1.31 5.18
C GLY A 16 -14.45 -2.01 4.14
N LEU A 17 -13.90 -2.78 3.20
CA LEU A 17 -14.71 -3.46 2.17
C LEU A 17 -15.76 -4.44 2.75
N TYR A 18 -15.60 -4.90 3.98
CA TYR A 18 -16.61 -5.72 4.66
C TYR A 18 -17.96 -4.99 4.86
N PHE A 19 -17.99 -3.65 4.79
CA PHE A 19 -19.25 -2.90 4.83
C PHE A 19 -20.17 -3.21 3.64
N TYR A 20 -19.62 -3.69 2.53
CA TYR A 20 -20.38 -4.08 1.35
C TYR A 20 -21.01 -5.49 1.43
N SER A 21 -20.74 -6.25 2.50
CA SER A 21 -21.33 -7.56 2.68
C SER A 21 -22.78 -7.46 3.13
N ASP A 22 -23.61 -8.42 2.72
CA ASP A 22 -24.99 -8.60 3.24
C ASP A 22 -25.01 -9.32 4.59
N LEU A 23 -23.84 -9.61 5.15
CA LEU A 23 -23.69 -10.26 6.45
C LEU A 23 -24.18 -9.34 7.57
N PRO A 24 -24.74 -9.90 8.66
CA PRO A 24 -25.19 -9.10 9.80
C PRO A 24 -24.08 -8.18 10.30
N ARG A 25 -24.36 -6.90 10.34
CA ARG A 25 -23.39 -5.90 10.84
C ARG A 25 -23.31 -5.99 12.36
N LEU A 26 -22.10 -6.04 12.86
CA LEU A 26 -21.85 -6.04 14.30
C LEU A 26 -21.93 -4.63 14.89
N LYS A 27 -21.92 -3.59 14.05
CA LYS A 27 -22.07 -2.17 14.43
C LYS A 27 -22.83 -1.38 13.39
N GLU A 28 -23.43 -0.27 13.83
CA GLU A 28 -24.04 0.72 12.96
C GLU A 28 -23.01 1.32 12.00
N PRO A 29 -23.38 1.69 10.76
CA PRO A 29 -22.48 2.21 9.74
C PRO A 29 -21.69 3.46 10.14
N ASP A 30 -22.24 4.25 11.07
CA ASP A 30 -21.69 5.49 11.56
C ASP A 30 -20.69 5.33 12.73
N GLN A 31 -20.44 4.10 13.17
CA GLN A 31 -19.42 3.86 14.18
C GLN A 31 -18.04 3.68 13.52
N PRO A 32 -17.06 4.51 13.88
CA PRO A 32 -15.72 4.36 13.37
C PRO A 32 -15.16 3.00 13.79
N TYR A 33 -14.68 2.25 12.82
CA TYR A 33 -13.79 1.10 12.92
C TYR A 33 -14.19 -0.06 13.83
N ALA A 34 -14.51 -1.16 13.21
CA ALA A 34 -14.18 -2.47 13.78
C ALA A 34 -12.64 -2.66 13.81
N TYR A 35 -11.95 -1.74 14.47
CA TYR A 35 -10.48 -1.66 14.45
C TYR A 35 -9.79 -2.68 15.33
N LYS A 36 -10.52 -3.25 16.26
CA LYS A 36 -10.00 -4.29 17.14
C LYS A 36 -10.66 -5.59 16.71
N GLY A 37 -9.89 -6.52 16.21
CA GLY A 37 -10.25 -7.80 15.63
C GLY A 37 -11.40 -8.62 16.25
N GLU A 38 -11.94 -8.15 17.35
CA GLU A 38 -13.05 -8.76 18.09
C GLU A 38 -14.43 -8.57 17.45
N LEU A 39 -14.56 -7.69 16.44
CA LEU A 39 -15.87 -7.32 15.87
C LEU A 39 -16.03 -7.68 14.39
N VAL A 40 -14.98 -8.12 13.71
CA VAL A 40 -15.05 -8.58 12.32
C VAL A 40 -15.03 -10.10 12.34
N GLN A 41 -16.15 -10.72 12.01
CA GLN A 41 -16.21 -12.18 11.88
C GLN A 41 -15.36 -12.65 10.70
N GLU A 42 -14.87 -13.89 10.74
CA GLU A 42 -14.10 -14.51 9.65
C GLU A 42 -14.83 -14.40 8.30
N SER A 43 -16.16 -14.55 8.29
CA SER A 43 -16.99 -14.37 7.10
C SER A 43 -16.88 -12.98 6.46
N HIS A 44 -16.69 -11.92 7.23
CA HIS A 44 -16.47 -10.58 6.72
C HIS A 44 -15.08 -10.43 6.10
N ILE A 45 -14.08 -11.07 6.71
CA ILE A 45 -12.71 -11.09 6.18
C ILE A 45 -12.70 -11.81 4.83
N LEU A 46 -13.31 -12.99 4.76
CA LEU A 46 -13.43 -13.77 3.52
C LEU A 46 -14.17 -12.99 2.43
N TYR A 47 -15.29 -12.32 2.77
CA TYR A 47 -16.00 -11.48 1.81
C TYR A 47 -15.14 -10.35 1.26
N LYS A 48 -14.47 -9.59 2.14
CA LYS A 48 -13.54 -8.52 1.76
C LYS A 48 -12.48 -9.02 0.77
N GLU A 49 -11.96 -10.22 1.00
CA GLU A 49 -10.95 -10.82 0.15
C GLU A 49 -11.44 -11.11 -1.27
N THR A 50 -12.73 -11.31 -1.46
CA THR A 50 -13.30 -11.56 -2.79
C THR A 50 -13.41 -10.31 -3.67
N ILE A 51 -13.47 -9.12 -3.08
CA ILE A 51 -13.76 -7.86 -3.79
C ILE A 51 -12.62 -6.84 -3.78
N ARG A 52 -11.51 -7.13 -3.10
CA ARG A 52 -10.33 -6.26 -3.16
C ARG A 52 -9.60 -6.39 -4.49
N TYR A 53 -8.95 -5.33 -4.95
CA TYR A 53 -8.31 -5.30 -6.26
C TYR A 53 -7.26 -6.41 -6.50
N PRO A 54 -6.43 -6.85 -5.52
CA PRO A 54 -5.53 -7.97 -5.75
C PRO A 54 -6.24 -9.24 -6.21
N ARG A 55 -7.33 -9.61 -5.54
CA ARG A 55 -8.14 -10.78 -5.91
C ARG A 55 -8.83 -10.60 -7.26
N LEU A 56 -9.34 -9.41 -7.56
CA LEU A 56 -9.99 -9.14 -8.84
C LEU A 56 -9.00 -9.30 -10.00
N VAL A 57 -7.77 -8.82 -9.85
CA VAL A 57 -6.71 -8.99 -10.85
C VAL A 57 -6.33 -10.46 -11.01
N ALA A 58 -6.11 -11.18 -9.90
CA ALA A 58 -5.76 -12.59 -9.93
C ALA A 58 -6.85 -13.45 -10.59
N ASN A 59 -8.12 -13.19 -10.28
CA ASN A 59 -9.26 -13.89 -10.90
C ASN A 59 -9.32 -13.65 -12.41
N TYR A 60 -9.08 -12.42 -12.87
CA TYR A 60 -9.06 -12.11 -14.31
C TYR A 60 -8.03 -12.94 -15.08
N PHE A 61 -6.83 -13.09 -14.51
CA PHE A 61 -5.75 -13.87 -15.13
C PHE A 61 -5.79 -15.37 -14.79
N ASN A 62 -6.80 -15.83 -14.07
CA ASN A 62 -6.92 -17.20 -13.58
C ASN A 62 -5.64 -17.69 -12.88
N THR A 63 -5.19 -16.90 -11.90
CA THR A 63 -3.98 -17.18 -11.11
C THR A 63 -4.24 -16.89 -9.62
N PHE A 64 -3.22 -17.04 -8.80
CA PHE A 64 -3.30 -16.71 -7.38
C PHE A 64 -2.62 -15.37 -7.07
N GLU A 65 -3.05 -14.74 -5.99
CA GLU A 65 -2.38 -13.59 -5.41
C GLU A 65 -1.81 -13.91 -4.04
N THR A 66 -0.67 -13.31 -3.76
CA THR A 66 -0.09 -13.20 -2.43
C THR A 66 0.04 -11.73 -2.07
N PHE A 67 -0.22 -11.39 -0.83
CA PHE A 67 -0.24 -10.02 -0.38
C PHE A 67 0.25 -9.90 1.07
N LYS A 68 0.69 -8.71 1.43
CA LYS A 68 1.08 -8.39 2.79
C LYS A 68 -0.11 -8.52 3.74
N LEU A 69 0.06 -9.28 4.83
CA LEU A 69 -0.94 -9.40 5.89
C LEU A 69 -1.07 -8.08 6.68
N GLY A 70 -2.29 -7.84 7.17
CA GLY A 70 -2.60 -6.71 8.05
C GLY A 70 -2.81 -5.38 7.32
N ASN A 71 -3.38 -4.46 8.08
CA ASN A 71 -3.68 -3.09 7.68
C ASN A 71 -2.63 -2.13 8.26
N GLY A 72 -2.55 -0.96 7.67
CA GLY A 72 -1.48 -0.02 7.96
C GLY A 72 -0.19 -0.55 7.35
N GLY A 73 0.69 0.30 7.02
CA GLY A 73 1.95 -0.12 6.45
C GLY A 73 2.61 1.02 5.72
N SER A 74 3.91 0.94 5.73
CA SER A 74 4.81 1.82 5.03
C SER A 74 5.41 1.10 3.84
N GLU A 75 6.16 1.81 3.04
CA GLU A 75 7.03 1.25 2.02
C GLU A 75 8.05 0.29 2.65
N ASP A 76 8.58 0.65 3.83
CA ASP A 76 9.53 -0.21 4.57
C ASP A 76 8.96 -1.58 4.87
N GLU A 77 7.73 -1.64 5.38
CA GLU A 77 7.05 -2.91 5.65
C GLU A 77 6.72 -3.68 4.36
N THR A 78 6.45 -2.97 3.26
CA THR A 78 6.24 -3.61 1.96
C THR A 78 7.51 -4.31 1.46
N PHE A 79 8.66 -3.65 1.56
CA PHE A 79 9.93 -4.26 1.15
C PHE A 79 10.36 -5.37 2.12
N GLU A 80 10.09 -5.21 3.41
CA GLU A 80 10.31 -6.27 4.40
C GLU A 80 9.44 -7.50 4.14
N PHE A 81 8.17 -7.30 3.74
CA PHE A 81 7.30 -8.37 3.29
C PHE A 81 7.88 -9.13 2.10
N LEU A 82 8.40 -8.43 1.09
CA LEU A 82 9.03 -9.06 -0.06
C LEU A 82 10.30 -9.83 0.33
N ASP A 83 11.10 -9.29 1.25
CA ASP A 83 12.28 -9.99 1.78
C ASP A 83 11.93 -11.30 2.47
N VAL A 84 10.86 -11.31 3.25
CA VAL A 84 10.35 -12.50 3.94
C VAL A 84 9.77 -13.50 2.95
N LEU A 85 8.95 -13.03 2.02
CA LEU A 85 8.28 -13.88 1.03
C LEU A 85 9.30 -14.68 0.18
N PHE A 86 10.36 -14.02 -0.27
CA PHE A 86 11.37 -14.62 -1.13
C PHE A 86 12.62 -15.14 -0.39
N HIS A 87 12.51 -15.39 0.92
CA HIS A 87 13.60 -15.94 1.73
C HIS A 87 14.91 -15.14 1.68
N LYS A 88 14.82 -13.82 1.48
CA LYS A 88 16.03 -12.98 1.51
C LYS A 88 16.66 -12.90 2.92
N LYS A 89 15.92 -13.31 3.96
CA LYS A 89 16.39 -13.35 5.35
C LYS A 89 16.22 -14.75 5.93
N ASP A 90 17.30 -15.30 6.44
CA ASP A 90 17.37 -16.69 6.90
C ASP A 90 16.61 -17.01 8.19
N ASN A 91 16.10 -15.99 8.91
CA ASN A 91 15.35 -16.22 10.13
C ASN A 91 13.90 -16.63 9.81
N PRO A 92 13.47 -17.88 10.09
CA PRO A 92 12.13 -18.37 9.75
C PRO A 92 11.00 -17.66 10.52
N THR A 93 11.31 -16.98 11.62
CA THR A 93 10.32 -16.20 12.40
C THR A 93 10.32 -14.74 12.05
N TYR A 94 11.29 -14.28 11.25
CA TYR A 94 11.39 -12.89 10.84
C TYR A 94 10.20 -12.51 9.96
N GLY A 95 9.49 -11.44 10.36
CA GLY A 95 8.39 -10.89 9.58
C GLY A 95 7.19 -11.83 9.39
N SER A 96 7.03 -12.88 10.21
CA SER A 96 5.87 -13.79 10.14
C SER A 96 4.52 -13.07 10.27
N HIS A 97 4.50 -11.88 10.87
CA HIS A 97 3.32 -11.01 10.93
C HIS A 97 3.00 -10.34 9.58
N LEU A 98 3.92 -10.37 8.62
CA LEU A 98 3.75 -9.77 7.29
C LEU A 98 3.25 -10.78 6.26
N THR A 99 3.67 -12.04 6.37
CA THR A 99 3.20 -13.16 5.55
C THR A 99 3.62 -14.51 6.18
N GLU A 100 2.77 -15.51 6.01
CA GLU A 100 3.08 -16.90 6.33
C GLU A 100 3.62 -17.67 5.12
N GLU A 101 3.46 -17.12 3.93
CA GLU A 101 3.89 -17.73 2.67
C GLU A 101 5.38 -17.56 2.44
N ARG A 102 5.95 -18.52 1.71
CA ARG A 102 7.31 -18.48 1.16
C ARG A 102 7.26 -18.95 -0.26
N MET A 103 7.93 -18.23 -1.16
CA MET A 103 7.82 -18.45 -2.59
C MET A 103 9.19 -18.41 -3.28
N ASP A 104 9.30 -19.19 -4.34
CA ASP A 104 10.42 -19.06 -5.26
C ASP A 104 10.13 -17.96 -6.30
N TYR A 105 11.18 -17.30 -6.78
CA TYR A 105 11.05 -16.29 -7.84
C TYR A 105 10.39 -16.85 -9.11
N SER A 106 10.56 -18.15 -9.39
CA SER A 106 9.98 -18.80 -10.55
C SER A 106 8.46 -18.96 -10.49
N GLU A 107 7.84 -18.81 -9.32
CA GLU A 107 6.40 -18.93 -9.11
C GLU A 107 5.64 -17.62 -9.35
N VAL A 108 6.36 -16.51 -9.41
CA VAL A 108 5.79 -15.14 -9.51
C VAL A 108 6.07 -14.55 -10.89
N GLU A 109 5.08 -13.88 -11.46
CA GLU A 109 5.21 -13.15 -12.72
C GLU A 109 5.24 -11.62 -12.52
N TYR A 110 4.42 -11.10 -11.58
CA TYR A 110 4.37 -9.68 -11.28
C TYR A 110 4.46 -9.43 -9.78
N ILE A 111 5.21 -8.39 -9.44
CA ILE A 111 5.13 -7.68 -8.15
C ILE A 111 4.49 -6.32 -8.40
N ILE A 112 3.41 -6.03 -7.69
CA ILE A 112 2.65 -4.77 -7.81
C ILE A 112 2.69 -4.08 -6.45
N VAL A 113 3.38 -2.94 -6.37
CA VAL A 113 3.53 -2.17 -5.14
C VAL A 113 2.61 -0.95 -5.17
N GLN A 114 1.78 -0.81 -4.17
CA GLN A 114 1.05 0.42 -3.91
C GLN A 114 1.83 1.23 -2.86
N LEU A 115 2.39 2.36 -3.29
CA LEU A 115 3.05 3.29 -2.39
C LEU A 115 2.02 3.91 -1.45
N SER A 116 2.39 4.01 -0.19
CA SER A 116 1.56 4.65 0.84
C SER A 116 2.00 6.09 1.08
N GLN A 117 1.85 6.58 2.30
CA GLN A 117 2.30 7.89 2.70
C GLN A 117 3.72 7.79 3.27
N LEU A 118 4.60 8.65 2.82
CA LEU A 118 5.99 8.70 3.29
C LEU A 118 6.09 8.85 4.82
N TRP A 119 5.13 9.55 5.41
CA TRP A 119 5.01 9.75 6.85
C TRP A 119 4.80 8.48 7.68
N ARG A 120 4.44 7.36 7.06
CA ARG A 120 4.28 6.06 7.71
C ARG A 120 5.57 5.27 7.83
N ASN A 121 6.63 5.70 7.17
CA ASN A 121 7.93 5.04 7.26
C ASN A 121 8.55 5.24 8.63
N LYS A 122 9.28 4.23 9.09
CA LYS A 122 10.10 4.32 10.29
C LYS A 122 11.45 4.93 9.93
N TYR A 123 11.77 6.03 10.58
CA TYR A 123 13.04 6.71 10.42
C TYR A 123 13.95 6.33 11.56
N TYR A 124 15.16 5.89 11.21
CA TYR A 124 16.17 5.49 12.18
C TYR A 124 17.23 6.58 12.26
N PHE A 125 17.58 6.94 13.48
CA PHE A 125 18.64 7.91 13.79
C PHE A 125 19.36 7.46 15.05
N GLU A 126 20.59 7.94 15.25
CA GLU A 126 21.37 7.67 16.45
C GLU A 126 21.39 8.93 17.30
N TYR A 127 20.91 8.83 18.52
CA TYR A 127 20.87 9.92 19.48
C TYR A 127 21.30 9.42 20.85
N ASN A 128 22.23 10.14 21.49
CA ASN A 128 22.83 9.76 22.79
C ASN A 128 23.42 8.33 22.80
N GLY A 129 24.01 7.88 21.70
CA GLY A 129 24.63 6.56 21.57
C GLY A 129 23.62 5.40 21.42
N TYR A 130 22.35 5.69 21.22
CA TYR A 130 21.32 4.69 21.00
C TYR A 130 20.67 4.86 19.64
N ARG A 131 20.50 3.73 18.95
CA ARG A 131 19.69 3.70 17.72
C ARG A 131 18.23 3.84 18.09
N GLN A 132 17.58 4.85 17.57
CA GLN A 132 16.17 5.16 17.77
C GLN A 132 15.42 5.13 16.45
N SER A 133 14.10 5.04 16.52
CA SER A 133 13.24 5.19 15.35
C SER A 133 12.05 6.07 15.69
N SER A 134 11.63 6.87 14.73
CA SER A 134 10.40 7.67 14.85
C SER A 134 9.61 7.53 13.56
N MET A 135 8.28 7.61 13.66
CA MET A 135 7.39 7.80 12.53
C MET A 135 6.96 9.26 12.50
N LEU A 136 6.96 9.87 11.32
CA LEU A 136 6.48 11.23 11.16
C LEU A 136 5.00 11.22 10.79
N TRP A 137 4.16 10.99 11.77
CA TRP A 137 2.72 11.19 11.61
C TRP A 137 2.35 12.56 12.18
N PRO A 138 1.94 13.56 11.36
CA PRO A 138 1.75 14.94 11.82
C PRO A 138 0.65 15.11 12.88
N ASN A 139 -0.24 14.12 13.07
CA ASN A 139 -1.39 14.23 13.96
C ASN A 139 -1.50 13.09 14.98
N ASN A 140 -0.45 12.30 15.19
CA ASN A 140 -0.54 11.19 16.13
C ASN A 140 -0.10 11.62 17.52
N HIS A 141 -1.05 11.74 18.45
CA HIS A 141 -0.80 12.05 19.86
C HIS A 141 -0.03 10.92 20.59
N ASP A 142 0.16 9.77 19.94
CA ASP A 142 0.92 8.63 20.45
C ASP A 142 2.40 8.63 20.01
N ILE A 143 2.89 9.72 19.43
CA ILE A 143 4.31 9.88 19.12
C ILE A 143 5.00 10.19 20.45
N GLY A 144 5.46 9.13 21.11
CA GLY A 144 6.19 9.23 22.34
C GLY A 144 7.55 9.93 22.23
N ASP A 145 8.36 9.88 23.25
CA ASP A 145 9.64 10.56 23.48
C ASP A 145 10.61 10.62 22.27
N ASN A 146 10.44 9.77 21.26
CA ASN A 146 11.32 9.67 20.11
C ASN A 146 11.18 10.84 19.12
N GLN A 147 10.07 11.58 19.09
CA GLN A 147 9.94 12.72 18.18
C GLN A 147 10.75 13.92 18.65
N GLU A 148 10.76 14.17 19.96
CA GLU A 148 11.61 15.21 20.56
C GLU A 148 13.08 14.87 20.31
N ASN A 149 13.47 13.62 20.49
CA ASN A 149 14.82 13.14 20.21
C ASN A 149 15.19 13.30 18.74
N LEU A 150 14.25 13.08 17.80
CA LEU A 150 14.48 13.32 16.38
C LEU A 150 14.75 14.81 16.11
N PHE A 151 13.96 15.72 16.65
CA PHE A 151 14.18 17.14 16.46
C PHE A 151 15.50 17.61 17.06
N ASN A 152 15.87 17.13 18.25
CA ASN A 152 17.16 17.40 18.85
C ASN A 152 18.30 16.88 17.97
N TRP A 153 18.19 15.67 17.44
CA TRP A 153 19.17 15.11 16.51
C TRP A 153 19.30 15.92 15.22
N LEU A 154 18.20 16.41 14.64
CA LEU A 154 18.23 17.28 13.47
C LEU A 154 18.98 18.57 13.76
N ILE A 155 18.73 19.21 14.91
CA ILE A 155 19.42 20.43 15.35
C ILE A 155 20.93 20.17 15.50
N GLU A 156 21.31 19.08 16.17
CA GLU A 156 22.70 18.70 16.38
C GLU A 156 23.46 18.44 15.05
N ASN A 157 22.74 17.97 14.03
CA ASN A 157 23.30 17.70 12.71
C ASN A 157 23.12 18.87 11.72
N ASN A 158 22.64 20.03 12.19
CA ASN A 158 22.39 21.22 11.37
C ASN A 158 21.46 20.93 10.17
N LEU A 159 20.46 20.07 10.36
CA LEU A 159 19.44 19.74 9.36
C LEU A 159 18.12 20.40 9.74
N THR A 160 17.47 21.02 8.78
CA THR A 160 16.06 21.39 8.89
C THR A 160 15.19 20.17 8.65
N PHE A 161 13.96 20.22 9.14
CA PHE A 161 12.98 19.16 8.90
C PHE A 161 12.71 18.95 7.40
N ASP A 162 12.62 20.03 6.62
CA ASP A 162 12.36 19.95 5.18
C ASP A 162 13.52 19.29 4.42
N GLU A 163 14.77 19.62 4.74
CA GLU A 163 15.94 18.96 4.16
C GLU A 163 15.96 17.47 4.47
N TRP A 164 15.62 17.12 5.70
CA TRP A 164 15.53 15.72 6.10
C TRP A 164 14.42 14.96 5.37
N VAL A 165 13.23 15.57 5.17
CA VAL A 165 12.16 14.99 4.35
C VAL A 165 12.62 14.76 2.90
N VAL A 166 13.35 15.71 2.31
CA VAL A 166 13.91 15.57 0.96
C VAL A 166 14.87 14.39 0.88
N LEU A 167 15.75 14.23 1.85
CA LEU A 167 16.67 13.08 1.92
C LEU A 167 15.92 11.74 2.01
N HIS A 168 14.83 11.69 2.78
CA HIS A 168 14.03 10.48 2.89
C HIS A 168 13.28 10.13 1.61
N LYS A 169 12.77 11.12 0.90
CA LYS A 169 12.18 10.90 -0.44
C LYS A 169 13.20 10.28 -1.39
N GLU A 170 14.40 10.79 -1.39
CA GLU A 170 15.49 10.25 -2.22
C GLU A 170 15.86 8.82 -1.82
N VAL A 171 15.96 8.52 -0.52
CA VAL A 171 16.26 7.17 -0.03
C VAL A 171 15.16 6.18 -0.42
N GLN A 172 13.89 6.53 -0.25
CA GLN A 172 12.77 5.65 -0.59
C GLN A 172 12.65 5.44 -2.11
N TYR A 173 12.88 6.48 -2.90
CA TYR A 173 12.97 6.36 -4.35
C TYR A 173 14.08 5.40 -4.78
N LEU A 174 15.31 5.58 -4.27
CA LEU A 174 16.45 4.72 -4.60
C LEU A 174 16.20 3.26 -4.17
N ARG A 175 15.55 3.07 -3.01
CA ARG A 175 15.19 1.74 -2.54
C ARG A 175 14.17 1.09 -3.47
N LEU A 176 13.08 1.77 -3.83
CA LEU A 176 12.08 1.28 -4.77
C LEU A 176 12.73 0.85 -6.09
N LYS A 177 13.60 1.71 -6.65
CA LYS A 177 14.31 1.42 -7.89
C LYS A 177 15.17 0.17 -7.78
N LYS A 178 16.00 0.07 -6.73
CA LYS A 178 16.89 -1.08 -6.52
C LYS A 178 16.13 -2.38 -6.28
N GLU A 179 15.03 -2.34 -5.54
CA GLU A 179 14.17 -3.52 -5.34
C GLU A 179 13.58 -3.98 -6.67
N PHE A 180 13.08 -3.06 -7.50
CA PHE A 180 12.53 -3.39 -8.80
C PHE A 180 13.60 -3.94 -9.76
N GLU A 181 14.78 -3.31 -9.84
CA GLU A 181 15.92 -3.82 -10.61
C GLU A 181 16.32 -5.24 -10.17
N PHE A 182 16.33 -5.49 -8.85
CA PHE A 182 16.63 -6.80 -8.31
C PHE A 182 15.60 -7.85 -8.74
N TYR A 183 14.30 -7.60 -8.54
CA TYR A 183 13.26 -8.58 -8.91
C TYR A 183 13.18 -8.79 -10.42
N GLU A 184 13.36 -7.76 -11.21
CA GLU A 184 13.41 -7.90 -12.67
C GLU A 184 14.63 -8.71 -13.14
N SER A 185 15.75 -8.65 -12.45
CA SER A 185 16.90 -9.53 -12.70
C SER A 185 16.58 -11.01 -12.43
N LYS A 186 15.52 -11.30 -11.64
CA LYS A 186 15.00 -12.65 -11.39
C LYS A 186 13.88 -13.05 -12.37
N GLY A 187 13.56 -12.20 -13.34
CA GLY A 187 12.51 -12.45 -14.34
C GLY A 187 11.10 -12.09 -13.88
N ILE A 188 10.96 -11.38 -12.76
CA ILE A 188 9.68 -10.89 -12.23
C ILE A 188 9.45 -9.46 -12.73
N LYS A 189 8.29 -9.17 -13.30
CA LYS A 189 7.93 -7.82 -13.74
C LYS A 189 7.41 -6.99 -12.57
N CYS A 190 7.94 -5.78 -12.37
CA CYS A 190 7.55 -4.90 -11.28
C CYS A 190 6.63 -3.77 -11.76
N ARG A 191 5.61 -3.44 -10.97
CA ARG A 191 4.69 -2.32 -11.25
C ARG A 191 4.41 -1.55 -9.97
N VAL A 192 4.16 -0.25 -10.12
CA VAL A 192 3.91 0.65 -9.00
C VAL A 192 2.69 1.53 -9.26
N LEU A 193 1.88 1.73 -8.24
CA LEU A 193 0.82 2.73 -8.17
C LEU A 193 0.98 3.51 -6.84
N ALA A 194 0.43 4.71 -6.76
CA ALA A 194 0.64 5.59 -5.62
C ALA A 194 -0.67 5.98 -4.94
N TRP A 195 -0.65 6.02 -3.60
CA TRP A 195 -1.71 6.65 -2.82
C TRP A 195 -1.61 8.17 -2.88
N GLU A 196 -0.41 8.72 -2.63
CA GLU A 196 -0.10 10.15 -2.64
C GLU A 196 1.04 10.49 -3.60
N ASP A 197 1.31 11.77 -3.77
CA ASP A 197 2.27 12.31 -4.74
C ASP A 197 3.72 12.39 -4.21
N ASP A 198 3.97 11.90 -2.99
CA ASP A 198 5.25 12.02 -2.30
C ASP A 198 6.48 11.66 -3.14
N LEU A 199 6.39 10.60 -3.94
CA LEU A 199 7.48 10.10 -4.79
C LEU A 199 7.27 10.31 -6.28
N LEU A 200 6.15 10.91 -6.72
CA LEU A 200 5.80 11.00 -8.15
C LEU A 200 6.85 11.75 -8.97
N ASN A 201 7.41 12.85 -8.45
CA ASN A 201 8.43 13.60 -9.15
C ASN A 201 9.68 12.75 -9.45
N HIS A 202 10.10 11.92 -8.49
CA HIS A 202 11.22 11.00 -8.69
C HIS A 202 10.87 9.90 -9.71
N ILE A 203 9.67 9.33 -9.61
CA ILE A 203 9.18 8.29 -10.53
C ILE A 203 9.11 8.81 -11.96
N PHE A 204 8.56 10.01 -12.18
CA PHE A 204 8.38 10.55 -13.53
C PHE A 204 9.67 11.08 -14.17
N ASN A 205 10.69 11.41 -13.37
CA ASN A 205 12.02 11.79 -13.83
C ASN A 205 12.95 10.59 -14.05
N ASP A 206 12.54 9.38 -13.65
CA ASP A 206 13.27 8.13 -13.86
C ASP A 206 12.57 7.28 -14.91
N GLU A 207 13.15 7.13 -16.10
CA GLU A 207 12.54 6.37 -17.20
C GLU A 207 12.26 4.91 -16.81
N PHE A 208 13.10 4.28 -15.97
CA PHE A 208 12.89 2.92 -15.50
C PHE A 208 11.62 2.80 -14.65
N LEU A 209 11.41 3.68 -13.67
CA LEU A 209 10.22 3.65 -12.80
C LEU A 209 8.97 4.18 -13.52
N LYS A 210 9.11 5.18 -14.37
CA LYS A 210 8.02 5.75 -15.15
C LYS A 210 7.33 4.72 -16.05
N GLU A 211 8.10 3.87 -16.71
CA GLU A 211 7.55 2.76 -17.50
C GLU A 211 6.73 1.76 -16.67
N ARG A 212 7.05 1.62 -15.40
CA ARG A 212 6.42 0.69 -14.45
C ARG A 212 5.25 1.28 -13.69
N PHE A 213 5.08 2.57 -13.79
CA PHE A 213 3.98 3.28 -13.13
C PHE A 213 2.63 2.95 -13.79
N ILE A 214 1.61 2.79 -12.94
CA ILE A 214 0.22 2.55 -13.33
C ILE A 214 -0.60 3.79 -12.93
N PRO A 215 -0.93 4.67 -13.86
CA PRO A 215 -1.92 5.71 -13.63
C PRO A 215 -3.34 5.11 -13.58
N LEU A 216 -4.27 5.85 -13.02
CA LEU A 216 -5.68 5.45 -12.92
C LEU A 216 -6.51 6.24 -13.95
N ASP A 217 -6.91 5.58 -15.03
CA ASP A 217 -7.79 6.17 -16.04
C ASP A 217 -9.26 5.99 -15.62
N TYR A 218 -10.00 7.08 -15.52
CA TYR A 218 -11.41 7.06 -15.17
C TYR A 218 -12.18 8.21 -15.84
N ASN A 219 -13.28 7.89 -16.52
CA ASN A 219 -14.15 8.86 -17.23
C ASN A 219 -13.39 9.81 -18.15
N GLY A 220 -12.39 9.33 -18.88
CA GLY A 220 -11.59 10.12 -19.81
C GLY A 220 -10.52 11.01 -19.18
N ASN A 221 -10.35 10.93 -17.85
CA ASN A 221 -9.28 11.61 -17.11
C ASN A 221 -8.28 10.59 -16.58
N THR A 222 -7.03 11.01 -16.45
CA THR A 222 -5.95 10.22 -15.86
C THR A 222 -5.56 10.82 -14.51
N PHE A 223 -5.54 10.00 -13.47
CA PHE A 223 -5.15 10.34 -12.11
C PHE A 223 -3.85 9.62 -11.76
N ASN A 224 -2.91 10.34 -11.21
CA ASN A 224 -1.62 9.77 -10.83
C ASN A 224 -1.62 9.16 -9.42
N THR A 225 -2.62 9.51 -8.60
CA THR A 225 -2.75 8.96 -7.25
C THR A 225 -4.20 8.56 -6.95
N ILE A 226 -4.34 7.59 -6.03
CA ILE A 226 -5.66 7.21 -5.53
C ILE A 226 -6.29 8.38 -4.77
N ARG A 227 -5.49 9.19 -4.06
CA ARG A 227 -5.96 10.37 -3.33
C ARG A 227 -6.53 11.45 -4.26
N GLU A 228 -5.87 11.70 -5.39
CA GLU A 228 -6.37 12.64 -6.41
C GLU A 228 -7.73 12.17 -6.94
N LEU A 229 -7.86 10.88 -7.25
CA LEU A 229 -9.12 10.26 -7.66
C LEU A 229 -10.21 10.43 -6.58
N HIS A 230 -9.90 10.17 -5.30
CA HIS A 230 -10.83 10.33 -4.18
C HIS A 230 -11.28 11.79 -3.98
N ASN A 231 -10.36 12.74 -4.15
CA ASN A 231 -10.68 14.16 -4.02
C ASN A 231 -11.63 14.64 -5.12
N THR A 232 -11.49 14.06 -6.31
CA THR A 232 -12.31 14.42 -7.48
C THR A 232 -13.63 13.65 -7.52
N HIS A 233 -13.63 12.39 -7.10
CA HIS A 233 -14.77 11.48 -7.17
C HIS A 233 -15.06 10.87 -5.79
N LYS A 234 -16.01 11.48 -5.06
CA LYS A 234 -16.32 11.08 -3.67
C LYS A 234 -16.80 9.64 -3.55
N ASP A 235 -17.50 9.11 -4.53
CA ASP A 235 -17.98 7.72 -4.58
C ASP A 235 -16.84 6.68 -4.72
N MET A 236 -15.60 7.13 -4.87
CA MET A 236 -14.42 6.28 -4.79
C MET A 236 -13.95 5.98 -3.35
N THR A 237 -14.54 6.65 -2.35
CA THR A 237 -14.37 6.32 -0.93
C THR A 237 -15.60 5.62 -0.39
N ILE A 238 -15.43 4.80 0.67
CA ILE A 238 -16.56 4.14 1.35
C ILE A 238 -17.54 5.19 1.89
N GLU A 239 -17.01 6.23 2.56
CA GLU A 239 -17.82 7.34 3.09
C GLU A 239 -18.60 8.09 2.01
N GLY A 240 -18.05 8.20 0.81
CA GLY A 240 -18.69 8.90 -0.31
C GLY A 240 -19.60 8.03 -1.17
N ASP A 241 -19.71 6.74 -0.90
CA ASP A 241 -20.53 5.81 -1.71
C ASP A 241 -22.01 5.84 -1.33
N TYR A 242 -22.64 7.00 -1.52
CA TYR A 242 -24.06 7.21 -1.25
C TYR A 242 -24.99 6.35 -2.12
N LYS A 243 -24.52 5.86 -3.26
CA LYS A 243 -25.35 4.99 -4.12
C LYS A 243 -25.59 3.64 -3.49
N TYR A 244 -24.61 3.13 -2.76
CA TYR A 244 -24.71 1.84 -2.09
C TYR A 244 -25.34 1.97 -0.69
N PHE A 245 -24.86 2.91 0.13
CA PHE A 245 -25.24 3.01 1.53
C PHE A 245 -26.41 3.96 1.80
N GLY A 246 -26.80 4.79 0.82
CA GLY A 246 -27.81 5.82 0.99
C GLY A 246 -27.31 6.98 1.85
N LYS A 247 -28.16 7.49 2.76
CA LYS A 247 -27.81 8.64 3.60
C LYS A 247 -26.91 8.29 4.81
N LYS A 248 -26.78 7.00 5.13
CA LYS A 248 -25.96 6.51 6.27
C LYS A 248 -24.76 5.75 5.74
N THR A 249 -23.76 6.45 5.27
CA THR A 249 -22.50 5.86 4.90
C THR A 249 -21.63 5.59 6.13
N PRO A 250 -20.78 4.54 6.11
CA PRO A 250 -19.74 4.40 7.11
C PRO A 250 -18.77 5.60 7.06
N SER A 251 -18.33 6.08 8.21
CA SER A 251 -17.23 7.08 8.27
C SER A 251 -15.89 6.39 8.05
N ASP A 252 -15.58 6.15 6.77
CA ASP A 252 -14.38 5.43 6.37
C ASP A 252 -13.84 5.99 5.03
N HIS A 253 -12.65 6.56 5.07
CA HIS A 253 -12.00 7.17 3.90
C HIS A 253 -11.25 6.17 3.01
N HIS A 254 -11.32 4.86 3.31
CA HIS A 254 -10.69 3.85 2.46
C HIS A 254 -11.40 3.74 1.10
N PRO A 255 -10.71 3.17 0.10
CA PRO A 255 -11.28 2.96 -1.22
C PRO A 255 -12.59 2.17 -1.17
N SER A 256 -13.59 2.66 -1.88
CA SER A 256 -14.86 1.97 -2.06
C SER A 256 -14.68 0.70 -2.92
N LYS A 257 -15.68 -0.16 -2.94
CA LYS A 257 -15.73 -1.32 -3.86
C LYS A 257 -15.48 -0.88 -5.31
N LYS A 258 -16.13 0.21 -5.75
CA LYS A 258 -15.96 0.80 -7.07
C LYS A 258 -14.51 1.22 -7.34
N CYS A 259 -13.84 1.81 -6.34
CA CYS A 259 -12.43 2.18 -6.47
C CYS A 259 -11.53 0.95 -6.62
N HIS A 260 -11.79 -0.12 -5.86
CA HIS A 260 -11.06 -1.37 -6.03
C HIS A 260 -11.26 -2.00 -7.41
N GLU A 261 -12.47 -1.97 -7.94
CA GLU A 261 -12.77 -2.43 -9.31
C GLU A 261 -11.99 -1.61 -10.35
N LEU A 262 -11.96 -0.29 -10.20
CA LEU A 262 -11.21 0.61 -11.09
C LEU A 262 -9.70 0.37 -11.02
N ILE A 263 -9.13 0.24 -9.82
CA ILE A 263 -7.71 -0.08 -9.66
C ILE A 263 -7.39 -1.41 -10.34
N ALA A 264 -8.21 -2.44 -10.13
CA ALA A 264 -8.04 -3.73 -10.79
C ALA A 264 -8.06 -3.62 -12.32
N GLU A 265 -9.02 -2.88 -12.88
CA GLU A 265 -9.13 -2.64 -14.33
C GLU A 265 -7.87 -1.97 -14.89
N ASN A 266 -7.35 -0.94 -14.24
CA ASN A 266 -6.15 -0.24 -14.69
C ASN A 266 -4.90 -1.13 -14.63
N ILE A 267 -4.75 -1.96 -13.60
CA ILE A 267 -3.68 -2.95 -13.49
C ILE A 267 -3.81 -3.98 -14.64
N ILE A 268 -5.00 -4.53 -14.84
CA ILE A 268 -5.28 -5.50 -15.91
C ILE A 268 -4.95 -4.92 -17.28
N ASN A 269 -5.38 -3.69 -17.56
CA ASN A 269 -5.11 -3.01 -18.82
C ASN A 269 -3.61 -2.79 -19.05
N LYS A 270 -2.87 -2.43 -18.01
CA LYS A 270 -1.40 -2.30 -18.08
C LYS A 270 -0.74 -3.64 -18.42
N ILE A 271 -1.09 -4.71 -17.72
CA ILE A 271 -0.53 -6.05 -17.94
C ILE A 271 -0.89 -6.56 -19.34
N ASN A 272 -2.15 -6.42 -19.79
CA ASN A 272 -2.57 -6.85 -21.13
C ASN A 272 -1.81 -6.13 -22.24
N LYS A 273 -1.58 -4.81 -22.12
CA LYS A 273 -0.77 -4.04 -23.08
C LYS A 273 0.67 -4.56 -23.19
N GLU A 274 1.20 -5.16 -22.14
CA GLU A 274 2.55 -5.74 -22.12
C GLU A 274 2.62 -7.16 -22.67
N LEU A 275 1.55 -7.94 -22.49
CA LEU A 275 1.46 -9.28 -23.05
C LEU A 275 1.26 -9.28 -24.56
N LEU A 276 0.83 -8.16 -25.14
CA LEU A 276 0.62 -7.97 -26.59
C LEU A 276 1.87 -7.45 -27.31
N LYS A 277 2.92 -7.07 -26.61
CA LYS A 277 4.20 -6.65 -27.17
C LYS A 277 5.19 -7.82 -27.28
#